data_3967dea6192488d914742bc6c415d7fc
#
_entry.id   3967dea6192488d914742bc6c415d7fc
#
_cell.length_a   1.000
_cell.length_b   1.000
_cell.length_c   1.000
_cell.angle_alpha   90.00
_cell.angle_beta   90.00
_cell.angle_gamma   90.00
#
_symmetry.space_group_name_H-M   'P 1'
#
loop_
_entity.id
_entity.type
_entity.pdbx_description
1 polymer ?
#
loop_
_entity_poly.entity_id
_entity_poly.type
_entity_poly.pdbx_seq_one_letter_code
_entity_poly.pdbx_strand_id
1 'polypeptide(L)'
;MHILEYENYEETKKHYDTDFSYNTYPCSIPLDFLCVPLHWHRETEIIYVKSGRGMVNVDGISYPVVKDSIVFILPGRLHSIAQYESEAFSYENIIFDMQMLIPKEGDTMSFNFFHRLQNFSEDFPVLIDRVPKAHRAVQICLDRIDDLRTTYPSGYYLGIKGWLYQLFFILESEILAQDKMREITTCDLPQQKNSAVSTRKNGYFKENTKEKLCLITDYIANYYPQKISIEQISAVCGFSSSHFMKFFKLYMGKPFIAYLNEYRLIRAAHLLCASDDDILAISLECGFENVSYFNRLFLREYHMTPSKFRQARRN
;
A
#
# COMPACT_ATOMS: atom_id res chain seq x y z
N MET A 1 -5.89 -6.52 10.68
CA MET A 1 -6.29 -5.29 10.00
C MET A 1 -7.61 -5.57 9.30
N HIS A 2 -8.66 -4.84 9.65
CA HIS A 2 -10.01 -5.13 9.14
C HIS A 2 -10.28 -4.26 7.90
N ILE A 3 -10.87 -4.85 6.85
CA ILE A 3 -11.33 -4.14 5.64
C ILE A 3 -12.28 -2.96 5.95
N LEU A 4 -12.95 -2.98 7.12
CA LEU A 4 -13.79 -1.88 7.59
C LEU A 4 -13.01 -0.60 7.97
N GLU A 5 -11.66 -0.68 8.02
CA GLU A 5 -10.79 0.48 8.27
C GLU A 5 -10.52 1.28 6.98
N TYR A 6 -11.02 0.82 5.82
CA TYR A 6 -10.77 1.45 4.52
C TYR A 6 -12.10 1.87 3.87
N GLU A 7 -12.41 3.16 3.93
CA GLU A 7 -13.44 3.77 3.09
C GLU A 7 -12.80 4.26 1.79
N ASN A 8 -13.31 3.80 0.65
CA ASN A 8 -12.79 4.19 -0.69
C ASN A 8 -11.28 3.98 -0.86
N TYR A 9 -10.73 2.89 -0.24
CA TYR A 9 -9.29 2.63 -0.09
C TYR A 9 -8.53 3.70 0.72
N GLU A 10 -9.15 4.74 1.20
CA GLU A 10 -8.53 5.62 2.18
C GLU A 10 -8.51 4.90 3.53
N GLU A 11 -7.34 4.71 4.10
CA GLU A 11 -7.22 4.20 5.45
C GLU A 11 -7.69 5.27 6.42
N THR A 12 -8.75 4.97 7.17
CA THR A 12 -9.34 5.90 8.16
C THR A 12 -8.75 5.74 9.54
N LYS A 13 -7.86 4.76 9.73
CA LYS A 13 -7.18 4.52 10.99
C LYS A 13 -6.23 5.66 11.32
N LYS A 14 -6.35 6.20 12.53
CA LYS A 14 -5.33 7.11 13.07
C LYS A 14 -4.12 6.33 13.55
N HIS A 15 -2.97 6.59 12.95
CA HIS A 15 -1.72 5.89 13.24
C HIS A 15 -0.95 6.46 14.43
N TYR A 16 -1.24 7.69 14.86
CA TYR A 16 -0.51 8.40 15.91
C TYR A 16 -1.43 9.33 16.70
N ASP A 17 -0.97 9.75 17.86
CA ASP A 17 -1.63 10.80 18.65
C ASP A 17 -1.39 12.19 18.05
N THR A 18 -2.23 13.16 18.45
CA THR A 18 -2.22 14.53 17.89
C THR A 18 -0.93 15.31 18.11
N ASP A 19 -0.13 14.93 19.10
CA ASP A 19 1.06 15.70 19.52
C ASP A 19 2.31 15.38 18.69
N PHE A 20 2.44 14.14 18.19
CA PHE A 20 3.57 13.73 17.37
C PHE A 20 3.14 12.74 16.28
N SER A 21 3.10 13.22 15.04
CA SER A 21 2.56 12.51 13.88
C SER A 21 3.51 11.44 13.34
N TYR A 22 3.92 10.48 14.18
CA TYR A 22 4.84 9.38 13.87
C TYR A 22 4.47 8.12 14.65
N ASN A 23 4.51 6.97 14.00
CA ASN A 23 4.40 5.68 14.66
C ASN A 23 5.13 4.58 13.88
N THR A 24 5.39 3.45 14.56
CA THR A 24 5.98 2.24 13.99
C THR A 24 5.22 1.02 14.47
N TYR A 25 5.02 0.07 13.58
CA TYR A 25 4.37 -1.20 13.86
C TYR A 25 5.26 -2.36 13.43
N PRO A 26 5.67 -3.28 14.35
CA PRO A 26 6.18 -4.58 13.93
C PRO A 26 5.02 -5.38 13.32
N CYS A 27 5.20 -5.88 12.11
CA CYS A 27 4.18 -6.60 11.36
C CYS A 27 4.74 -7.93 10.86
N SER A 28 3.92 -8.97 10.86
CA SER A 28 4.27 -10.29 10.34
C SER A 28 3.13 -10.85 9.49
N ILE A 29 3.44 -11.25 8.26
CA ILE A 29 2.52 -11.94 7.37
C ILE A 29 3.01 -13.39 7.22
N PRO A 30 2.16 -14.40 7.48
CA PRO A 30 0.73 -14.35 7.76
C PRO A 30 0.34 -14.35 9.25
N LEU A 31 1.26 -14.13 10.19
CA LEU A 31 1.00 -14.32 11.63
C LEU A 31 0.00 -13.29 12.18
N ASP A 32 0.19 -12.00 11.90
CA ASP A 32 -0.69 -10.95 12.40
C ASP A 32 -1.92 -10.78 11.51
N PHE A 33 -1.73 -10.89 10.20
CA PHE A 33 -2.77 -10.81 9.18
C PHE A 33 -2.30 -11.48 7.88
N LEU A 34 -3.24 -11.94 7.04
CA LEU A 34 -2.92 -12.66 5.80
C LEU A 34 -2.31 -11.77 4.73
N CYS A 35 -2.76 -10.53 4.65
CA CYS A 35 -2.24 -9.50 3.76
C CYS A 35 -2.71 -8.12 4.24
N VAL A 36 -2.03 -7.07 3.79
CA VAL A 36 -2.56 -5.70 3.83
C VAL A 36 -3.27 -5.47 2.49
N PRO A 37 -4.60 -5.25 2.48
CA PRO A 37 -5.35 -5.04 1.25
C PRO A 37 -4.91 -3.76 0.54
N LEU A 38 -5.29 -3.61 -0.72
CA LEU A 38 -5.00 -2.39 -1.47
C LEU A 38 -5.68 -1.20 -0.81
N HIS A 39 -4.90 -0.16 -0.50
CA HIS A 39 -5.35 1.06 0.16
C HIS A 39 -4.41 2.23 -0.14
N TRP A 40 -4.79 3.41 0.29
CA TRP A 40 -3.96 4.61 0.32
C TRP A 40 -4.25 5.43 1.58
N HIS A 41 -3.31 6.24 1.99
CA HIS A 41 -3.44 7.18 3.11
C HIS A 41 -2.63 8.46 2.83
N ARG A 42 -2.77 9.46 3.70
CA ARG A 42 -2.13 10.78 3.55
C ARG A 42 -0.72 10.84 4.14
N GLU A 43 -0.38 9.83 4.90
CA GLU A 43 0.92 9.70 5.54
C GLU A 43 1.96 9.16 4.57
N THR A 44 3.22 9.37 4.90
CA THR A 44 4.36 8.65 4.33
C THR A 44 4.52 7.35 5.06
N GLU A 45 4.70 6.25 4.33
CA GLU A 45 4.96 4.93 4.88
C GLU A 45 6.32 4.42 4.43
N ILE A 46 7.07 3.82 5.36
CA ILE A 46 8.30 3.10 5.06
C ILE A 46 8.15 1.68 5.54
N ILE A 47 8.30 0.72 4.63
CA ILE A 47 8.31 -0.71 4.93
C ILE A 47 9.77 -1.15 4.99
N TYR A 48 10.25 -1.54 6.19
CA TYR A 48 11.60 -2.06 6.38
C TYR A 48 11.52 -3.55 6.72
N VAL A 49 11.92 -4.40 5.79
CA VAL A 49 11.82 -5.87 5.93
C VAL A 49 12.91 -6.38 6.87
N LYS A 50 12.51 -7.02 7.96
CA LYS A 50 13.40 -7.55 8.99
C LYS A 50 13.77 -9.03 8.75
N SER A 51 12.84 -9.82 8.18
CA SER A 51 13.10 -11.23 7.84
C SER A 51 12.13 -11.77 6.78
N GLY A 52 12.54 -12.84 6.11
CA GLY A 52 11.70 -13.53 5.12
C GLY A 52 11.59 -12.81 3.79
N ARG A 53 10.55 -13.14 3.04
CA ARG A 53 10.31 -12.66 1.68
C ARG A 53 8.84 -12.31 1.47
N GLY A 54 8.57 -11.14 0.90
CA GLY A 54 7.23 -10.64 0.66
C GLY A 54 7.06 -9.97 -0.70
N MET A 55 5.86 -9.46 -0.94
CA MET A 55 5.50 -8.70 -2.13
C MET A 55 4.83 -7.40 -1.71
N VAL A 56 5.38 -6.27 -2.12
CA VAL A 56 4.74 -4.95 -1.98
C VAL A 56 4.31 -4.49 -3.36
N ASN A 57 3.05 -4.12 -3.50
CA ASN A 57 2.54 -3.52 -4.73
C ASN A 57 2.33 -2.02 -4.50
N VAL A 58 2.82 -1.19 -5.39
CA VAL A 58 2.61 0.27 -5.34
C VAL A 58 2.20 0.75 -6.72
N ASP A 59 1.03 1.38 -6.82
CA ASP A 59 0.43 1.89 -8.07
C ASP A 59 0.40 0.84 -9.20
N GLY A 60 0.13 -0.42 -8.85
CA GLY A 60 0.05 -1.53 -9.80
C GLY A 60 1.40 -2.16 -10.19
N ILE A 61 2.52 -1.66 -9.66
CA ILE A 61 3.85 -2.25 -9.87
C ILE A 61 4.19 -3.13 -8.66
N SER A 62 4.55 -4.38 -8.91
CA SER A 62 4.92 -5.34 -7.88
C SER A 62 6.42 -5.32 -7.60
N TYR A 63 6.78 -5.16 -6.35
CA TYR A 63 8.15 -5.15 -5.84
C TYR A 63 8.35 -6.36 -4.93
N PRO A 64 9.06 -7.41 -5.39
CA PRO A 64 9.49 -8.46 -4.49
C PRO A 64 10.49 -7.89 -3.49
N VAL A 65 10.27 -8.16 -2.21
CA VAL A 65 11.09 -7.67 -1.11
C VAL A 65 11.64 -8.83 -0.30
N VAL A 66 12.85 -8.66 0.20
CA VAL A 66 13.57 -9.64 1.02
C VAL A 66 14.10 -8.94 2.28
N LYS A 67 14.71 -9.71 3.18
CA LYS A 67 15.39 -9.12 4.35
C LYS A 67 16.24 -7.91 3.94
N ASP A 68 16.16 -6.86 4.73
CA ASP A 68 16.82 -5.56 4.56
C ASP A 68 16.28 -4.68 3.42
N SER A 69 15.28 -5.14 2.64
CA SER A 69 14.61 -4.27 1.67
C SER A 69 13.89 -3.11 2.34
N ILE A 70 13.99 -1.92 1.74
CA ILE A 70 13.34 -0.70 2.19
C ILE A 70 12.45 -0.15 1.07
N VAL A 71 11.15 -0.08 1.34
CA VAL A 71 10.16 0.46 0.42
C VAL A 71 9.62 1.78 0.95
N PHE A 72 9.62 2.80 0.10
CA PHE A 72 9.03 4.10 0.39
C PHE A 72 7.70 4.28 -0.32
N ILE A 73 6.67 4.64 0.42
CA ILE A 73 5.33 4.92 -0.09
C ILE A 73 4.99 6.36 0.30
N LEU A 74 4.98 7.23 -0.70
CA LEU A 74 4.62 8.63 -0.52
C LEU A 74 3.10 8.82 -0.38
N PRO A 75 2.64 9.94 0.21
CA PRO A 75 1.23 10.22 0.42
C PRO A 75 0.36 10.00 -0.80
N GLY A 76 -0.78 9.34 -0.62
CA GLY A 76 -1.78 9.11 -1.65
C GLY A 76 -1.44 8.04 -2.69
N ARG A 77 -0.37 7.27 -2.53
CA ARG A 77 -0.05 6.14 -3.42
C ARG A 77 -0.83 4.90 -3.01
N LEU A 78 -1.49 4.27 -4.00
CA LEU A 78 -2.18 3.00 -3.81
C LEU A 78 -1.17 1.87 -3.59
N HIS A 79 -1.31 1.14 -2.49
CA HIS A 79 -0.38 0.05 -2.17
C HIS A 79 -1.05 -1.11 -1.44
N SER A 80 -0.40 -2.26 -1.49
CA SER A 80 -0.79 -3.48 -0.79
C SER A 80 0.44 -4.32 -0.44
N ILE A 81 0.33 -5.15 0.61
CA ILE A 81 1.43 -5.98 1.09
C ILE A 81 0.91 -7.42 1.22
N ALA A 82 1.63 -8.39 0.67
CA ALA A 82 1.25 -9.79 0.69
C ALA A 82 2.48 -10.71 0.82
N GLN A 83 2.22 -11.98 1.08
CA GLN A 83 3.24 -13.02 0.99
C GLN A 83 3.81 -13.12 -0.43
N TYR A 84 5.08 -13.47 -0.53
CA TYR A 84 5.64 -13.99 -1.76
C TYR A 84 5.42 -15.50 -1.77
N GLU A 85 4.60 -16.00 -2.70
CA GLU A 85 4.14 -17.39 -2.71
C GLU A 85 3.50 -17.78 -1.37
N SER A 86 4.16 -18.66 -0.59
CA SER A 86 3.71 -19.08 0.76
C SER A 86 4.76 -18.75 1.84
N GLU A 87 5.73 -17.89 1.53
CA GLU A 87 6.78 -17.52 2.47
C GLU A 87 6.27 -16.50 3.49
N ALA A 88 6.59 -16.73 4.76
CA ALA A 88 6.33 -15.75 5.81
C ALA A 88 7.42 -14.67 5.81
N PHE A 89 7.02 -13.43 6.13
CA PHE A 89 7.99 -12.37 6.33
C PHE A 89 7.55 -11.41 7.43
N SER A 90 8.51 -10.78 8.07
CA SER A 90 8.28 -9.73 9.05
C SER A 90 8.91 -8.42 8.60
N TYR A 91 8.25 -7.33 8.89
CA TYR A 91 8.69 -5.99 8.56
C TYR A 91 8.29 -5.00 9.64
N GLU A 92 9.01 -3.92 9.67
CA GLU A 92 8.64 -2.75 10.43
C GLU A 92 7.92 -1.77 9.51
N ASN A 93 6.71 -1.40 9.92
CA ASN A 93 5.90 -0.42 9.20
C ASN A 93 6.02 0.93 9.92
N ILE A 94 6.68 1.90 9.28
CA ILE A 94 6.95 3.23 9.82
C ILE A 94 6.04 4.21 9.11
N ILE A 95 5.14 4.86 9.87
CA ILE A 95 4.13 5.78 9.33
C ILE A 95 4.27 7.15 9.99
N PHE A 96 4.32 8.20 9.17
CA PHE A 96 4.38 9.57 9.67
C PHE A 96 3.78 10.59 8.70
N ASP A 97 3.23 11.66 9.28
CA ASP A 97 2.81 12.82 8.49
C ASP A 97 4.02 13.69 8.14
N MET A 98 4.29 13.83 6.85
CA MET A 98 5.38 14.66 6.33
C MET A 98 5.26 16.13 6.75
N GLN A 99 4.04 16.60 7.07
CA GLN A 99 3.81 17.96 7.59
C GLN A 99 4.62 18.26 8.85
N MET A 100 4.96 17.25 9.65
CA MET A 100 5.80 17.45 10.85
C MET A 100 7.23 17.87 10.54
N LEU A 101 7.69 17.68 9.29
CA LEU A 101 9.02 18.06 8.80
C LEU A 101 8.99 19.38 8.01
N ILE A 102 7.81 19.87 7.62
CA ILE A 102 7.68 21.08 6.82
C ILE A 102 7.80 22.30 7.76
N PRO A 103 8.76 23.21 7.53
CA PRO A 103 8.87 24.43 8.30
C PRO A 103 7.65 25.33 8.05
N LYS A 104 7.10 25.92 9.10
CA LYS A 104 5.94 26.80 8.99
C LYS A 104 6.29 28.15 8.38
N GLU A 105 7.49 28.66 8.65
CA GLU A 105 7.99 29.95 8.16
C GLU A 105 9.51 29.93 8.01
N GLY A 106 10.05 30.77 7.14
CA GLY A 106 11.48 31.14 7.09
C GLY A 106 12.40 30.24 6.27
N ASP A 107 12.11 28.96 6.13
CA ASP A 107 12.93 28.01 5.36
C ASP A 107 12.19 27.56 4.07
N THR A 108 12.31 28.39 3.05
CA THR A 108 11.69 28.12 1.73
C THR A 108 12.31 26.93 1.00
N MET A 109 13.58 26.58 1.27
CA MET A 109 14.25 25.47 0.62
C MET A 109 13.66 24.13 1.11
N SER A 110 13.59 23.92 2.42
CA SER A 110 12.95 22.73 2.98
C SER A 110 11.46 22.66 2.64
N PHE A 111 10.74 23.79 2.70
CA PHE A 111 9.35 23.87 2.29
C PHE A 111 9.16 23.36 0.84
N ASN A 112 9.93 23.91 -0.11
CA ASN A 112 9.83 23.54 -1.53
C ASN A 112 10.20 22.07 -1.76
N PHE A 113 11.21 21.55 -1.03
CA PHE A 113 11.59 20.14 -1.11
C PHE A 113 10.43 19.20 -0.72
N PHE A 114 9.88 19.36 0.48
CA PHE A 114 8.81 18.52 0.97
C PHE A 114 7.50 18.72 0.20
N HIS A 115 7.19 19.96 -0.19
CA HIS A 115 6.04 20.24 -1.03
C HIS A 115 6.13 19.55 -2.40
N ARG A 116 7.33 19.49 -2.99
CA ARG A 116 7.58 18.73 -4.22
C ARG A 116 7.33 17.25 -4.01
N LEU A 117 7.82 16.65 -2.92
CA LEU A 117 7.61 15.23 -2.64
C LEU A 117 6.12 14.90 -2.47
N GLN A 118 5.34 15.77 -1.86
CA GLN A 118 3.91 15.56 -1.68
C GLN A 118 3.10 15.66 -2.98
N ASN A 119 3.51 16.53 -3.90
CA ASN A 119 2.71 16.85 -5.08
C ASN A 119 3.26 16.23 -6.39
N PHE A 120 4.54 15.86 -6.43
CA PHE A 120 5.23 15.35 -7.62
C PHE A 120 5.99 14.05 -7.31
N SER A 121 5.29 13.08 -6.73
CA SER A 121 5.89 11.82 -6.26
C SER A 121 6.29 10.84 -7.36
N GLU A 122 6.12 11.19 -8.66
CA GLU A 122 6.30 10.25 -9.78
C GLU A 122 7.74 9.74 -9.93
N ASP A 123 8.71 10.61 -9.69
CA ASP A 123 10.13 10.31 -9.85
C ASP A 123 10.79 9.79 -8.56
N PHE A 124 10.03 9.68 -7.47
CA PHE A 124 10.57 9.19 -6.22
C PHE A 124 10.66 7.65 -6.23
N PRO A 125 11.83 7.08 -5.95
CA PRO A 125 12.02 5.64 -5.99
C PRO A 125 11.23 4.94 -4.89
N VAL A 126 10.43 3.94 -5.27
CA VAL A 126 9.69 3.11 -4.31
C VAL A 126 10.64 2.18 -3.55
N LEU A 127 11.56 1.52 -4.24
CA LEU A 127 12.51 0.58 -3.66
C LEU A 127 13.92 1.18 -3.62
N ILE A 128 14.51 1.29 -2.42
CA ILE A 128 15.80 1.94 -2.18
C ILE A 128 17.00 1.00 -2.42
N ASP A 129 16.78 -0.28 -2.52
CA ASP A 129 17.82 -1.34 -2.61
C ASP A 129 18.77 -1.20 -3.80
N ARG A 130 18.40 -0.43 -4.82
CA ARG A 130 19.18 -0.28 -6.07
C ARG A 130 20.44 0.57 -5.94
N VAL A 131 20.57 1.33 -4.84
CA VAL A 131 21.73 2.22 -4.59
C VAL A 131 22.39 1.81 -3.26
N PRO A 132 23.40 0.92 -3.26
CA PRO A 132 23.92 0.28 -2.03
C PRO A 132 24.41 1.26 -0.97
N LYS A 133 25.04 2.39 -1.36
CA LYS A 133 25.50 3.42 -0.41
C LYS A 133 24.35 4.13 0.27
N ALA A 134 23.35 4.56 -0.50
CA ALA A 134 22.15 5.19 0.02
C ALA A 134 21.35 4.22 0.88
N HIS A 135 21.18 2.97 0.43
CA HIS A 135 20.49 1.93 1.17
C HIS A 135 21.07 1.73 2.57
N ARG A 136 22.39 1.53 2.68
CA ARG A 136 23.04 1.38 3.98
C ARG A 136 22.93 2.60 4.88
N ALA A 137 23.04 3.80 4.33
CA ALA A 137 22.89 5.04 5.08
C ALA A 137 21.45 5.25 5.57
N VAL A 138 20.44 4.89 4.75
CA VAL A 138 19.03 4.92 5.15
C VAL A 138 18.75 3.89 6.24
N GLN A 139 19.28 2.65 6.15
CA GLN A 139 19.18 1.67 7.23
C GLN A 139 19.66 2.22 8.56
N ILE A 140 20.84 2.87 8.57
CA ILE A 140 21.39 3.48 9.80
C ILE A 140 20.41 4.50 10.39
N CYS A 141 19.78 5.34 9.55
CA CYS A 141 18.78 6.30 10.03
C CYS A 141 17.58 5.59 10.67
N LEU A 142 17.04 4.54 10.02
CA LEU A 142 15.91 3.78 10.53
C LEU A 142 16.25 3.04 11.84
N ASP A 143 17.41 2.41 11.94
CA ASP A 143 17.87 1.73 13.15
C ASP A 143 18.03 2.75 14.32
N ARG A 144 18.53 3.97 14.05
CA ARG A 144 18.63 5.02 15.06
C ARG A 144 17.28 5.55 15.52
N ILE A 145 16.31 5.64 14.62
CA ILE A 145 14.95 6.01 14.96
C ILE A 145 14.32 4.94 15.86
N ASP A 146 14.55 3.66 15.56
CA ASP A 146 14.05 2.53 16.35
C ASP A 146 14.67 2.51 17.76
N ASP A 147 15.98 2.76 17.89
CA ASP A 147 16.67 2.94 19.17
C ASP A 147 16.01 4.04 20.04
N LEU A 148 15.69 5.20 19.43
CA LEU A 148 15.03 6.30 20.12
C LEU A 148 13.62 5.94 20.58
N ARG A 149 12.90 5.16 19.78
CA ARG A 149 11.56 4.68 20.11
C ARG A 149 11.56 3.64 21.23
N THR A 150 12.58 2.81 21.28
CA THR A 150 12.71 1.78 22.31
C THR A 150 13.11 2.36 23.65
N THR A 151 14.00 3.36 23.67
CA THR A 151 14.55 3.94 24.89
C THR A 151 13.78 5.14 25.42
N TYR A 152 13.00 5.83 24.59
CA TYR A 152 12.21 7.03 24.91
C TYR A 152 12.97 8.08 25.72
N PRO A 153 14.18 8.49 25.33
CA PRO A 153 14.90 9.53 26.05
C PRO A 153 14.17 10.88 25.95
N SER A 154 14.39 11.77 26.92
CA SER A 154 13.83 13.12 26.86
C SER A 154 14.21 13.80 25.53
N GLY A 155 13.21 14.32 24.79
CA GLY A 155 13.43 14.92 23.48
C GLY A 155 13.55 13.91 22.31
N TYR A 156 13.19 12.63 22.49
CA TYR A 156 13.24 11.59 21.46
C TYR A 156 12.59 12.03 20.13
N TYR A 157 11.50 12.79 20.18
CA TYR A 157 10.81 13.33 19.01
C TYR A 157 11.68 14.27 18.16
N LEU A 158 12.60 15.05 18.79
CA LEU A 158 13.58 15.86 18.06
C LEU A 158 14.61 14.99 17.36
N GLY A 159 15.06 13.92 18.05
CA GLY A 159 15.97 12.93 17.46
C GLY A 159 15.37 12.22 16.27
N ILE A 160 14.10 11.77 16.36
CA ILE A 160 13.37 11.16 15.23
C ILE A 160 13.30 12.13 14.05
N LYS A 161 12.90 13.39 14.27
CA LYS A 161 12.88 14.41 13.19
C LYS A 161 14.26 14.60 12.58
N GLY A 162 15.31 14.70 13.39
CA GLY A 162 16.68 14.84 12.91
C GLY A 162 17.12 13.69 12.00
N TRP A 163 16.80 12.45 12.37
CA TRP A 163 17.11 11.28 11.55
C TRP A 163 16.25 11.20 10.29
N LEU A 164 14.98 11.63 10.33
CA LEU A 164 14.15 11.74 9.14
C LEU A 164 14.68 12.82 8.17
N TYR A 165 15.14 13.98 8.65
CA TYR A 165 15.82 14.97 7.81
C TYR A 165 17.10 14.41 7.19
N GLN A 166 17.92 13.68 7.97
CA GLN A 166 19.12 13.03 7.45
C GLN A 166 18.79 11.99 6.37
N LEU A 167 17.72 11.20 6.57
CA LEU A 167 17.23 10.22 5.62
C LEU A 167 16.81 10.90 4.31
N PHE A 168 16.02 11.95 4.35
CA PHE A 168 15.62 12.69 3.14
C PHE A 168 16.79 13.38 2.45
N PHE A 169 17.79 13.87 3.21
CA PHE A 169 19.04 14.38 2.64
C PHE A 169 19.79 13.29 1.84
N ILE A 170 19.91 12.08 2.37
CA ILE A 170 20.54 10.95 1.67
C ILE A 170 19.76 10.62 0.38
N LEU A 171 18.44 10.58 0.45
CA LEU A 171 17.60 10.30 -0.72
C LEU A 171 17.79 11.37 -1.80
N GLU A 172 17.80 12.66 -1.45
CA GLU A 172 18.01 13.74 -2.41
C GLU A 172 19.42 13.69 -3.02
N SER A 173 20.47 13.54 -2.19
CA SER A 173 21.87 13.64 -2.61
C SER A 173 22.34 12.41 -3.41
N GLU A 174 21.93 11.21 -3.02
CA GLU A 174 22.49 9.96 -3.57
C GLU A 174 21.57 9.32 -4.64
N ILE A 175 20.29 9.60 -4.63
CA ILE A 175 19.33 8.96 -5.50
C ILE A 175 18.78 9.96 -6.52
N LEU A 176 18.12 11.02 -6.05
CA LEU A 176 17.44 11.97 -6.93
C LEU A 176 18.42 12.83 -7.74
N ALA A 177 19.62 13.11 -7.21
CA ALA A 177 20.65 13.83 -7.93
C ALA A 177 21.25 13.02 -9.10
N GLN A 178 21.33 11.69 -8.97
CA GLN A 178 21.87 10.83 -10.04
C GLN A 178 20.92 10.78 -11.24
N ASP A 179 19.61 10.80 -11.03
CA ASP A 179 18.65 10.80 -12.13
C ASP A 179 18.68 12.12 -12.89
N LYS A 180 18.86 13.26 -12.22
CA LYS A 180 19.10 14.56 -12.88
C LYS A 180 20.37 14.60 -13.73
N MET A 181 21.45 13.96 -13.27
CA MET A 181 22.70 13.88 -14.07
C MET A 181 22.55 12.96 -15.28
N ARG A 182 21.75 11.89 -15.21
CA ARG A 182 21.46 11.03 -16.36
C ARG A 182 20.66 11.76 -17.43
N GLU A 183 19.69 12.57 -17.08
CA GLU A 183 18.94 13.40 -18.03
C GLU A 183 19.82 14.42 -18.73
N ILE A 184 20.77 15.05 -18.04
CA ILE A 184 21.70 16.02 -18.62
C ILE A 184 22.68 15.35 -19.59
N THR A 185 23.16 14.14 -19.27
CA THR A 185 24.13 13.39 -20.10
C THR A 185 23.48 12.79 -21.36
N THR A 186 22.17 12.57 -21.35
CA THR A 186 21.43 12.07 -22.54
C THR A 186 21.02 13.17 -23.51
N CYS A 187 21.12 14.45 -23.14
CA CYS A 187 20.84 15.58 -24.03
C CYS A 187 21.98 15.87 -25.05
N ASP A 188 23.18 15.33 -24.86
CA ASP A 188 24.36 15.60 -25.73
C ASP A 188 24.61 14.57 -26.84
N LEU A 189 23.70 13.60 -27.05
CA LEU A 189 23.78 12.67 -28.19
C LEU A 189 22.79 13.06 -29.30
N PRO A 190 23.19 13.10 -30.59
CA PRO A 190 22.28 13.47 -31.65
C PRO A 190 21.11 12.49 -31.76
N GLN A 191 19.93 13.02 -31.54
CA GLN A 191 18.66 12.28 -31.56
C GLN A 191 18.40 11.68 -32.95
N GLN A 192 18.46 10.37 -33.07
CA GLN A 192 17.64 9.67 -34.03
C GLN A 192 16.17 9.79 -33.59
N LYS A 193 15.42 10.54 -34.41
CA LYS A 193 13.98 10.74 -34.24
C LYS A 193 13.25 9.41 -34.32
N ASN A 194 12.86 8.87 -33.15
CA ASN A 194 11.69 8.00 -33.07
C ASN A 194 11.12 8.01 -31.61
N SER A 195 9.86 8.46 -31.53
CA SER A 195 8.92 8.32 -30.40
C SER A 195 9.25 9.07 -29.10
N ALA A 196 9.21 10.40 -29.14
CA ALA A 196 9.03 11.22 -27.94
C ALA A 196 7.59 11.75 -27.88
N VAL A 197 6.66 10.93 -27.40
CA VAL A 197 5.32 11.37 -26.94
C VAL A 197 4.96 10.52 -25.74
N SER A 198 5.38 10.87 -24.54
CA SER A 198 4.86 10.24 -23.33
C SER A 198 4.91 11.05 -22.03
N THR A 199 5.62 12.17 -21.94
CA THR A 199 5.91 12.77 -20.62
C THR A 199 4.94 13.86 -20.15
N ARG A 200 3.98 14.29 -20.95
CA ARG A 200 2.95 15.29 -20.53
C ARG A 200 1.54 14.73 -20.33
N LYS A 201 1.33 13.43 -20.56
CA LYS A 201 0.03 12.77 -20.38
C LYS A 201 -0.12 12.04 -19.01
N ASN A 202 0.96 11.87 -18.25
CA ASN A 202 0.94 11.01 -17.07
C ASN A 202 0.19 11.61 -15.85
N GLY A 203 0.23 12.90 -15.59
CA GLY A 203 -0.50 13.52 -14.49
C GLY A 203 -2.02 13.39 -14.63
N TYR A 204 -2.56 13.67 -15.80
CA TYR A 204 -3.99 13.50 -16.12
C TYR A 204 -4.41 12.01 -16.11
N PHE A 205 -3.51 11.10 -16.47
CA PHE A 205 -3.78 9.66 -16.49
C PHE A 205 -3.85 9.06 -15.07
N LYS A 206 -3.05 9.57 -14.12
CA LYS A 206 -3.05 9.06 -12.73
C LYS A 206 -4.26 9.50 -11.93
N GLU A 207 -4.68 10.75 -12.05
CA GLU A 207 -5.88 11.26 -11.37
C GLU A 207 -7.13 10.50 -11.86
N ASN A 208 -7.23 10.28 -13.17
CA ASN A 208 -8.29 9.47 -13.77
C ASN A 208 -8.20 7.98 -13.35
N THR A 209 -7.01 7.43 -13.11
CA THR A 209 -6.81 6.05 -12.66
C THR A 209 -7.28 5.86 -11.21
N LYS A 210 -6.89 6.77 -10.31
CA LYS A 210 -7.32 6.76 -8.90
C LYS A 210 -8.84 6.89 -8.80
N GLU A 211 -9.41 7.85 -9.52
CA GLU A 211 -10.86 8.05 -9.61
C GLU A 211 -11.60 6.79 -10.12
N LYS A 212 -11.06 6.11 -11.16
CA LYS A 212 -11.64 4.86 -11.67
C LYS A 212 -11.54 3.72 -10.66
N LEU A 213 -10.43 3.60 -9.93
CA LEU A 213 -10.29 2.59 -8.87
C LEU A 213 -11.25 2.86 -7.72
N CYS A 214 -11.43 4.11 -7.29
CA CYS A 214 -12.42 4.48 -6.29
C CYS A 214 -13.83 4.09 -6.74
N LEU A 215 -14.23 4.43 -7.98
CA LEU A 215 -15.54 4.05 -8.52
C LEU A 215 -15.77 2.53 -8.52
N ILE A 216 -14.74 1.75 -8.87
CA ILE A 216 -14.83 0.29 -8.89
C ILE A 216 -15.07 -0.26 -7.49
N THR A 217 -14.38 0.27 -6.51
CA THR A 217 -14.44 -0.26 -5.15
C THR A 217 -15.66 0.19 -4.39
N ASP A 218 -16.09 1.42 -4.59
CA ASP A 218 -17.38 1.88 -4.10
C ASP A 218 -18.49 1.01 -4.64
N TYR A 219 -18.41 0.65 -5.93
CA TYR A 219 -19.38 -0.24 -6.53
C TYR A 219 -19.34 -1.64 -5.89
N ILE A 220 -18.13 -2.21 -5.69
CA ILE A 220 -17.98 -3.49 -5.00
C ILE A 220 -18.51 -3.41 -3.56
N ALA A 221 -18.13 -2.40 -2.80
CA ALA A 221 -18.53 -2.23 -1.41
C ALA A 221 -20.06 -2.14 -1.23
N ASN A 222 -20.74 -1.45 -2.16
CA ASN A 222 -22.19 -1.27 -2.12
C ASN A 222 -22.99 -2.47 -2.68
N TYR A 223 -22.39 -3.23 -3.60
CA TYR A 223 -23.13 -4.25 -4.36
C TYR A 223 -22.55 -5.67 -4.24
N TYR A 224 -21.52 -5.92 -3.41
CA TYR A 224 -20.88 -7.24 -3.29
C TYR A 224 -21.84 -8.39 -2.96
N PRO A 225 -22.96 -8.22 -2.22
CA PRO A 225 -23.90 -9.31 -1.98
C PRO A 225 -24.65 -9.74 -3.25
N GLN A 226 -24.72 -8.86 -4.23
CA GLN A 226 -25.44 -9.08 -5.47
C GLN A 226 -24.52 -9.69 -6.53
N LYS A 227 -25.11 -10.22 -7.60
CA LYS A 227 -24.35 -10.66 -8.77
C LYS A 227 -23.83 -9.45 -9.53
N ILE A 228 -22.50 -9.28 -9.55
CA ILE A 228 -21.83 -8.22 -10.31
C ILE A 228 -21.25 -8.83 -11.58
N SER A 229 -21.72 -8.42 -12.75
CA SER A 229 -21.13 -8.84 -14.03
C SER A 229 -19.97 -7.92 -14.45
N ILE A 230 -19.09 -8.45 -15.30
CA ILE A 230 -17.97 -7.66 -15.87
C ILE A 230 -18.51 -6.47 -16.67
N GLU A 231 -19.62 -6.66 -17.39
CA GLU A 231 -20.29 -5.62 -18.19
C GLU A 231 -20.79 -4.47 -17.31
N GLN A 232 -21.43 -4.81 -16.19
CA GLN A 232 -21.92 -3.80 -15.23
C GLN A 232 -20.80 -2.94 -14.67
N ILE A 233 -19.77 -3.59 -14.10
CA ILE A 233 -18.69 -2.84 -13.47
C ILE A 233 -17.80 -2.10 -14.47
N SER A 234 -17.62 -2.63 -15.67
CA SER A 234 -16.88 -1.93 -16.72
C SER A 234 -17.60 -0.67 -17.18
N ALA A 235 -18.94 -0.70 -17.24
CA ALA A 235 -19.76 0.47 -17.58
C ALA A 235 -19.63 1.59 -16.53
N VAL A 236 -19.56 1.26 -15.24
CA VAL A 236 -19.34 2.23 -14.15
C VAL A 236 -18.07 3.06 -14.38
N CYS A 237 -17.02 2.42 -14.90
CA CYS A 237 -15.74 3.08 -15.18
C CYS A 237 -15.67 3.72 -16.58
N GLY A 238 -16.69 3.52 -17.42
CA GLY A 238 -16.63 3.91 -18.83
C GLY A 238 -15.61 3.10 -19.64
N PHE A 239 -15.38 1.83 -19.26
CA PHE A 239 -14.49 0.91 -19.96
C PHE A 239 -15.23 -0.14 -20.76
N SER A 240 -14.60 -0.68 -21.82
CA SER A 240 -15.02 -1.96 -22.37
C SER A 240 -14.65 -3.10 -21.40
N SER A 241 -15.38 -4.21 -21.41
CA SER A 241 -15.10 -5.38 -20.54
C SER A 241 -13.66 -5.88 -20.67
N SER A 242 -13.09 -5.88 -21.88
CA SER A 242 -11.71 -6.30 -22.12
C SER A 242 -10.69 -5.30 -21.53
N HIS A 243 -10.96 -4.01 -21.64
CA HIS A 243 -10.11 -2.96 -21.04
C HIS A 243 -10.18 -3.02 -19.52
N PHE A 244 -11.39 -3.13 -18.96
CA PHE A 244 -11.60 -3.29 -17.51
C PHE A 244 -10.82 -4.48 -16.94
N MET A 245 -10.92 -5.67 -17.56
CA MET A 245 -10.21 -6.85 -17.06
C MET A 245 -8.68 -6.66 -17.01
N LYS A 246 -8.11 -6.00 -18.03
CA LYS A 246 -6.67 -5.71 -18.06
C LYS A 246 -6.29 -4.64 -17.02
N PHE A 247 -7.06 -3.56 -16.96
CA PHE A 247 -6.90 -2.47 -16.00
C PHE A 247 -6.99 -3.01 -14.57
N PHE A 248 -8.07 -3.74 -14.26
CA PHE A 248 -8.30 -4.28 -12.93
C PHE A 248 -7.17 -5.23 -12.50
N LYS A 249 -6.78 -6.18 -13.38
CA LYS A 249 -5.67 -7.09 -13.07
C LYS A 249 -4.34 -6.36 -12.89
N LEU A 250 -4.09 -5.30 -13.67
CA LEU A 250 -2.87 -4.49 -13.56
C LEU A 250 -2.78 -3.82 -12.19
N TYR A 251 -3.84 -3.13 -11.74
CA TYR A 251 -3.82 -2.33 -10.52
C TYR A 251 -4.14 -3.14 -9.27
N MET A 252 -5.02 -4.16 -9.36
CA MET A 252 -5.43 -5.00 -8.23
C MET A 252 -4.60 -6.29 -8.07
N GLY A 253 -3.65 -6.55 -8.98
CA GLY A 253 -2.79 -7.73 -8.96
C GLY A 253 -3.48 -9.06 -9.27
N LYS A 254 -4.81 -9.10 -9.33
CA LYS A 254 -5.62 -10.31 -9.51
C LYS A 254 -6.86 -10.07 -10.38
N PRO A 255 -7.45 -11.12 -10.99
CA PRO A 255 -8.69 -10.99 -11.75
C PRO A 255 -9.86 -10.52 -10.87
N PHE A 256 -10.80 -9.75 -11.45
CA PHE A 256 -11.97 -9.18 -10.77
C PHE A 256 -12.77 -10.20 -9.94
N ILE A 257 -13.11 -11.35 -10.53
CA ILE A 257 -13.90 -12.38 -9.81
C ILE A 257 -13.14 -12.95 -8.60
N ALA A 258 -11.82 -13.09 -8.71
CA ALA A 258 -11.00 -13.55 -7.58
C ALA A 258 -11.01 -12.52 -6.45
N TYR A 259 -10.87 -11.24 -6.79
CA TYR A 259 -10.94 -10.13 -5.84
C TYR A 259 -12.31 -10.02 -5.16
N LEU A 260 -13.40 -10.07 -5.95
CA LEU A 260 -14.78 -10.03 -5.42
C LEU A 260 -15.04 -11.18 -4.44
N ASN A 261 -14.59 -12.39 -4.79
CA ASN A 261 -14.75 -13.54 -3.90
C ASN A 261 -13.94 -13.37 -2.59
N GLU A 262 -12.73 -12.86 -2.66
CA GLU A 262 -11.91 -12.56 -1.48
C GLU A 262 -12.57 -11.49 -0.60
N TYR A 263 -13.07 -10.41 -1.19
CA TYR A 263 -13.85 -9.39 -0.49
C TYR A 263 -15.04 -9.99 0.25
N ARG A 264 -15.83 -10.84 -0.41
CA ARG A 264 -16.97 -11.56 0.18
C ARG A 264 -16.55 -12.48 1.32
N LEU A 265 -15.41 -13.19 1.18
CA LEU A 265 -14.89 -14.06 2.23
C LEU A 265 -14.47 -13.27 3.48
N ILE A 266 -13.86 -12.10 3.30
CA ILE A 266 -13.50 -11.22 4.42
C ILE A 266 -14.75 -10.71 5.14
N ARG A 267 -15.79 -10.30 4.40
CA ARG A 267 -17.09 -9.92 5.00
C ARG A 267 -17.71 -11.08 5.76
N ALA A 268 -17.67 -12.29 5.19
CA ALA A 268 -18.17 -13.50 5.86
C ALA A 268 -17.38 -13.84 7.11
N ALA A 269 -16.05 -13.73 7.10
CA ALA A 269 -15.21 -13.94 8.28
C ALA A 269 -15.56 -12.97 9.42
N HIS A 270 -15.85 -11.71 9.07
CA HIS A 270 -16.32 -10.72 10.04
C HIS A 270 -17.67 -11.12 10.65
N LEU A 271 -18.66 -11.48 9.82
CA LEU A 271 -19.98 -11.91 10.29
C LEU A 271 -19.91 -13.19 11.15
N LEU A 272 -19.02 -14.13 10.79
CA LEU A 272 -18.78 -15.34 11.60
C LEU A 272 -18.30 -15.01 13.03
N CYS A 273 -17.55 -13.91 13.20
CA CYS A 273 -17.11 -13.47 14.54
C CYS A 273 -18.17 -12.63 15.27
N ALA A 274 -18.94 -11.84 14.52
CA ALA A 274 -19.85 -10.82 15.08
C ALA A 274 -21.26 -11.33 15.34
N SER A 275 -21.71 -12.42 14.66
CA SER A 275 -23.09 -12.94 14.80
C SER A 275 -23.14 -14.44 15.05
N ASP A 276 -24.31 -14.93 15.51
CA ASP A 276 -24.63 -16.34 15.67
C ASP A 276 -25.38 -16.94 14.47
N ASP A 277 -25.52 -16.16 13.40
CA ASP A 277 -26.25 -16.57 12.21
C ASP A 277 -25.69 -17.86 11.61
N ASP A 278 -26.56 -18.65 11.00
CA ASP A 278 -26.14 -19.88 10.35
C ASP A 278 -25.13 -19.60 9.21
N ILE A 279 -24.19 -20.52 9.03
CA ILE A 279 -23.14 -20.41 7.99
C ILE A 279 -23.74 -20.27 6.59
N LEU A 280 -24.86 -20.96 6.33
CA LEU A 280 -25.59 -20.82 5.08
C LEU A 280 -26.13 -19.39 4.92
N ALA A 281 -26.75 -18.83 5.97
CA ALA A 281 -27.27 -17.46 5.95
C ALA A 281 -26.15 -16.45 5.69
N ILE A 282 -25.03 -16.54 6.41
CA ILE A 282 -23.85 -15.67 6.21
C ILE A 282 -23.30 -15.81 4.77
N SER A 283 -23.22 -17.04 4.24
CA SER A 283 -22.73 -17.24 2.87
C SER A 283 -23.62 -16.55 1.82
N LEU A 284 -24.93 -16.64 1.99
CA LEU A 284 -25.92 -16.00 1.11
C LEU A 284 -25.89 -14.46 1.25
N GLU A 285 -25.83 -13.95 2.49
CA GLU A 285 -25.70 -12.52 2.77
C GLU A 285 -24.46 -11.91 2.16
N CYS A 286 -23.35 -12.69 2.12
CA CYS A 286 -22.12 -12.27 1.46
C CYS A 286 -22.11 -12.46 -0.06
N GLY A 287 -23.22 -12.94 -0.67
CA GLY A 287 -23.39 -13.04 -2.11
C GLY A 287 -22.83 -14.34 -2.71
N PHE A 288 -22.67 -15.40 -1.91
CA PHE A 288 -22.37 -16.73 -2.44
C PHE A 288 -23.66 -17.51 -2.70
N GLU A 289 -23.98 -17.77 -3.95
CA GLU A 289 -25.15 -18.56 -4.35
C GLU A 289 -25.01 -20.06 -3.98
N ASN A 290 -23.78 -20.53 -3.73
CA ASN A 290 -23.47 -21.93 -3.45
C ASN A 290 -22.58 -22.06 -2.20
N VAL A 291 -23.15 -22.60 -1.12
CA VAL A 291 -22.46 -22.80 0.16
C VAL A 291 -21.26 -23.75 0.06
N SER A 292 -21.32 -24.76 -0.83
CA SER A 292 -20.20 -25.69 -1.03
C SER A 292 -19.01 -24.97 -1.69
N TYR A 293 -19.29 -24.07 -2.63
CA TYR A 293 -18.29 -23.20 -3.24
C TYR A 293 -17.70 -22.24 -2.21
N PHE A 294 -18.54 -21.60 -1.39
CA PHE A 294 -18.11 -20.77 -0.27
C PHE A 294 -17.18 -21.52 0.68
N ASN A 295 -17.60 -22.69 1.19
CA ASN A 295 -16.80 -23.49 2.13
C ASN A 295 -15.43 -23.86 1.55
N ARG A 296 -15.38 -24.24 0.26
CA ARG A 296 -14.12 -24.57 -0.42
C ARG A 296 -13.19 -23.36 -0.52
N LEU A 297 -13.73 -22.19 -0.90
CA LEU A 297 -12.95 -20.95 -0.97
C LEU A 297 -12.49 -20.50 0.42
N PHE A 298 -13.37 -20.57 1.41
CA PHE A 298 -13.06 -20.19 2.80
C PHE A 298 -11.96 -21.08 3.38
N LEU A 299 -12.04 -22.39 3.18
CA LEU A 299 -11.02 -23.34 3.62
C LEU A 299 -9.67 -23.07 2.94
N ARG A 300 -9.68 -22.74 1.64
CA ARG A 300 -8.47 -22.38 0.91
C ARG A 300 -7.81 -21.10 1.45
N GLU A 301 -8.61 -20.09 1.77
CA GLU A 301 -8.14 -18.77 2.19
C GLU A 301 -7.69 -18.74 3.67
N TYR A 302 -8.50 -19.34 4.55
CA TYR A 302 -8.26 -19.29 6.00
C TYR A 302 -7.70 -20.60 6.59
N HIS A 303 -7.40 -21.60 5.75
CA HIS A 303 -6.89 -22.93 6.15
C HIS A 303 -7.76 -23.66 7.19
N MET A 304 -8.98 -23.21 7.39
CA MET A 304 -9.96 -23.81 8.30
C MET A 304 -11.40 -23.61 7.79
N THR A 305 -12.30 -24.48 8.24
CA THR A 305 -13.72 -24.35 7.87
C THR A 305 -14.35 -23.15 8.58
N PRO A 306 -15.43 -22.54 8.02
CA PRO A 306 -16.14 -21.43 8.65
C PRO A 306 -16.54 -21.72 10.11
N SER A 307 -17.01 -22.94 10.41
CA SER A 307 -17.38 -23.34 11.79
C SER A 307 -16.19 -23.35 12.72
N LYS A 308 -15.06 -23.90 12.30
CA LYS A 308 -13.82 -23.89 13.10
C LYS A 308 -13.28 -22.47 13.28
N PHE A 309 -13.38 -21.65 12.25
CA PHE A 309 -12.97 -20.24 12.31
C PHE A 309 -13.76 -19.45 13.35
N ARG A 310 -15.11 -19.60 13.35
CA ARG A 310 -15.99 -19.02 14.35
C ARG A 310 -15.59 -19.45 15.77
N GLN A 311 -15.35 -20.75 15.96
CA GLN A 311 -15.00 -21.31 17.27
C GLN A 311 -13.66 -20.79 17.80
N ALA A 312 -12.65 -20.70 16.92
CA ALA A 312 -11.29 -20.24 17.27
C ALA A 312 -11.18 -18.74 17.58
N ARG A 313 -12.12 -17.92 17.10
CA ARG A 313 -12.10 -16.46 17.28
C ARG A 313 -13.04 -15.94 18.37
N ARG A 314 -13.87 -16.81 18.96
CA ARG A 314 -14.77 -16.48 20.09
C ARG A 314 -14.25 -16.95 21.45
N ASN A 315 -13.21 -17.77 21.47
CA ASN A 315 -12.43 -18.15 22.64
C ASN A 315 -11.19 -17.26 22.78
#